data_27b88e54d64ff5c1b410b41c5c5640dd
#
_entry.id   27b88e54d64ff5c1b410b41c5c5640dd
#
_cell.length_a   1.000
_cell.length_b   1.000
_cell.length_c   1.000
_cell.angle_alpha   90.00
_cell.angle_beta   90.00
_cell.angle_gamma   90.00
#
_symmetry.space_group_name_H-M   'P 1'
#
loop_
_entity.id
_entity.type
_entity.pdbx_description
1 polymer ?
#
loop_
_entity_poly.entity_id
_entity_poly.type
_entity_poly.pdbx_seq_one_letter_code
_entity_poly.pdbx_strand_id
1 'polypeptide(L)'
;MPRVAIENIGPIEHAQFDLVPGVTVIEGAPGVGKSTALETINFVVNGQKSSRITKRDGASRGLAEVDGKVVRVSKTMRSEGELSIEGLGDFSIASLHNPPFKTAETRDAHRIKALAVIAGAAIKPESFYHLLGGKADFRDIVPSRAFETDDPVEMTSRIKGAIEEECRRVEKLERTEQERAQAQLELVEGVDLDTVYNEASLQRGLEDAIREHSRTKEKRETWLKTQKAAEQARARLAELPPGKSVAEAEETHRAACKVQLDAQELVDDLAGKLRDAKHALTLAENKALAAYEMLSVAKSEVSLRGELDAAIEAASGATETTEDEVDDASQSVGDARNAVKAGMQVRQAIEAQEKAQTHLDKAKEHRDHAEKLRIAAAGTFDVLSESIAKIEDCPLRVRLDEENVPQLVCATDRSEHEPFESLSDGERLDVIMGIATRHNRLIPMSQAQFGELAPSLRTKLHELAQKHGAYIITAQATDGELRGRLYEPEALKATAAE
;
A
#
# COMPACT_ATOMS: atom_id res chain seq x y z
N MET A 1 45.32 31.46 -8.48
CA MET A 1 45.46 30.64 -7.25
C MET A 1 44.60 31.30 -6.19
N PRO A 2 43.81 30.54 -5.44
CA PRO A 2 43.05 31.09 -4.33
C PRO A 2 43.98 31.63 -3.27
N ARG A 3 43.61 32.82 -2.74
CA ARG A 3 44.42 33.56 -1.76
C ARG A 3 43.71 33.56 -0.42
N VAL A 4 44.45 33.41 0.66
CA VAL A 4 43.99 33.59 2.04
C VAL A 4 44.64 34.86 2.59
N ALA A 5 43.83 35.74 3.15
CA ALA A 5 44.29 36.86 3.92
C ALA A 5 43.48 36.99 5.22
N ILE A 6 44.10 37.07 6.36
CA ILE A 6 43.49 37.19 7.67
C ILE A 6 44.11 38.36 8.40
N GLU A 7 43.27 39.30 8.83
CA GLU A 7 43.71 40.52 9.51
C GLU A 7 42.89 40.71 10.80
N ASN A 8 43.57 41.00 11.90
CA ASN A 8 42.98 41.33 13.20
C ASN A 8 41.91 40.35 13.69
N ILE A 9 42.18 39.02 13.59
CA ILE A 9 41.31 37.96 14.10
C ILE A 9 42.04 37.15 15.17
N GLY A 10 41.47 37.11 16.39
CA GLY A 10 42.08 36.45 17.54
C GLY A 10 43.54 36.98 17.79
N PRO A 11 44.53 36.07 17.89
CA PRO A 11 45.94 36.47 18.05
C PRO A 11 46.57 36.94 16.73
N ILE A 12 45.92 36.75 15.58
CA ILE A 12 46.50 37.08 14.27
C ILE A 12 46.34 38.55 14.00
N GLU A 13 47.47 39.23 13.80
CA GLU A 13 47.51 40.63 13.32
C GLU A 13 47.37 40.73 11.81
N HIS A 14 48.23 39.97 11.14
CA HIS A 14 48.20 39.86 9.67
C HIS A 14 48.76 38.48 9.28
N ALA A 15 48.08 37.76 8.40
CA ALA A 15 48.58 36.56 7.77
C ALA A 15 48.10 36.49 6.34
N GLN A 16 48.97 36.17 5.40
CA GLN A 16 48.63 36.04 3.99
C GLN A 16 49.44 34.92 3.35
N PHE A 17 48.77 34.06 2.61
CA PHE A 17 49.39 33.00 1.80
C PHE A 17 48.48 32.57 0.67
N ASP A 18 49.08 31.94 -0.35
CA ASP A 18 48.34 31.40 -1.48
C ASP A 18 48.06 29.91 -1.23
N LEU A 19 46.90 29.44 -1.68
CA LEU A 19 46.55 28.03 -1.69
C LEU A 19 46.99 27.41 -3.02
N VAL A 20 47.71 26.32 -2.93
CA VAL A 20 48.14 25.53 -4.07
C VAL A 20 47.50 24.15 -3.95
N PRO A 21 47.07 23.53 -5.06
CA PRO A 21 46.57 22.15 -5.01
C PRO A 21 47.54 21.24 -4.27
N GLY A 22 47.01 20.43 -3.35
CA GLY A 22 47.82 19.64 -2.42
C GLY A 22 47.52 20.00 -0.97
N VAL A 23 48.43 19.62 -0.07
CA VAL A 23 48.32 19.93 1.37
C VAL A 23 49.10 21.21 1.69
N THR A 24 48.41 22.25 2.16
CA THR A 24 49.02 23.47 2.73
C THR A 24 49.04 23.34 4.24
N VAL A 25 50.22 23.50 4.82
CA VAL A 25 50.47 23.46 6.29
C VAL A 25 50.62 24.89 6.80
N ILE A 26 49.76 25.28 7.75
CA ILE A 26 49.89 26.55 8.47
C ILE A 26 50.91 26.34 9.60
N GLU A 27 52.10 26.88 9.45
CA GLU A 27 53.20 26.77 10.40
C GLU A 27 53.28 28.02 11.30
N GLY A 28 53.90 27.85 12.50
CA GLY A 28 54.22 28.96 13.39
C GLY A 28 54.35 28.50 14.84
N ALA A 29 54.84 29.37 15.70
CA ALA A 29 55.05 29.14 17.09
C ALA A 29 53.73 28.85 17.90
N PRO A 30 53.75 28.19 19.05
CA PRO A 30 52.59 28.09 19.91
C PRO A 30 51.99 29.49 20.21
N GLY A 31 50.66 29.64 20.08
CA GLY A 31 49.93 30.89 20.40
C GLY A 31 49.82 31.88 19.27
N VAL A 32 50.53 31.76 18.12
CA VAL A 32 50.50 32.73 17.00
C VAL A 32 49.17 32.71 16.20
N GLY A 33 48.25 31.79 16.48
CA GLY A 33 46.91 31.77 15.85
C GLY A 33 46.70 30.72 14.74
N LYS A 34 47.51 29.68 14.65
CA LYS A 34 47.36 28.58 13.66
C LYS A 34 45.96 27.98 13.64
N SER A 35 45.46 27.58 14.81
CA SER A 35 44.10 27.02 14.92
C SER A 35 43.02 28.07 14.58
N THR A 36 43.26 29.30 14.99
CA THR A 36 42.37 30.44 14.65
C THR A 36 42.34 30.67 13.14
N ALA A 37 43.48 30.60 12.45
CA ALA A 37 43.56 30.70 11.00
C ALA A 37 42.77 29.58 10.29
N LEU A 38 43.01 28.34 10.71
CA LEU A 38 42.35 27.14 10.18
C LEU A 38 40.80 27.21 10.36
N GLU A 39 40.36 27.59 11.57
CA GLU A 39 38.93 27.76 11.85
C GLU A 39 38.31 28.93 11.12
N THR A 40 39.05 30.01 10.93
CA THR A 40 38.62 31.19 10.16
C THR A 40 38.44 30.82 8.68
N ILE A 41 39.35 30.10 8.08
CA ILE A 41 39.25 29.59 6.71
C ILE A 41 38.05 28.65 6.59
N ASN A 42 37.92 27.73 7.52
CA ASN A 42 36.78 26.80 7.56
C ASN A 42 35.44 27.56 7.66
N PHE A 43 35.39 28.63 8.46
CA PHE A 43 34.19 29.45 8.54
C PHE A 43 33.87 30.18 7.23
N VAL A 44 34.87 30.77 6.56
CA VAL A 44 34.67 31.46 5.28
C VAL A 44 34.16 30.50 4.20
N VAL A 45 34.70 29.28 4.16
CA VAL A 45 34.40 28.31 3.12
C VAL A 45 33.14 27.48 3.45
N ASN A 46 33.04 26.92 4.65
CA ASN A 46 31.99 25.98 5.05
C ASN A 46 30.91 26.61 5.95
N GLY A 47 31.07 27.86 6.39
CA GLY A 47 30.10 28.50 7.29
C GLY A 47 30.20 28.05 8.75
N GLN A 48 31.14 27.18 9.12
CA GLN A 48 31.27 26.61 10.48
C GLN A 48 31.77 27.66 11.48
N LYS A 49 30.89 28.12 12.37
CA LYS A 49 31.21 29.11 13.40
C LYS A 49 32.10 28.52 14.49
N SER A 50 33.08 29.31 14.96
CA SER A 50 33.92 28.98 16.09
C SER A 50 34.03 30.15 17.05
N SER A 51 34.15 29.87 18.35
CA SER A 51 34.38 30.87 19.40
C SER A 51 35.74 31.56 19.30
N ARG A 52 36.67 30.98 18.54
CA ARG A 52 38.00 31.61 18.29
C ARG A 52 38.00 32.71 17.24
N ILE A 53 36.92 32.80 16.45
CA ILE A 53 36.79 33.80 15.41
C ILE A 53 36.22 35.07 16.01
N THR A 54 37.07 35.81 16.67
CA THR A 54 36.76 37.13 17.30
C THR A 54 37.70 38.17 16.76
N LYS A 55 37.24 39.43 16.73
CA LYS A 55 38.17 40.54 16.42
C LYS A 55 39.30 40.60 17.44
N ARG A 56 40.49 40.94 16.99
CA ARG A 56 41.67 41.17 17.86
C ARG A 56 41.42 42.31 18.84
N ASP A 57 41.91 42.22 20.05
CA ASP A 57 41.81 43.25 21.05
C ASP A 57 42.48 44.54 20.52
N GLY A 58 41.83 45.69 20.69
CA GLY A 58 42.27 46.96 20.18
C GLY A 58 41.94 47.25 18.72
N ALA A 59 41.57 46.26 17.92
CA ALA A 59 41.18 46.44 16.54
C ALA A 59 39.71 46.88 16.43
N SER A 60 39.42 47.74 15.45
CA SER A 60 38.03 48.17 15.14
C SER A 60 37.22 47.03 14.51
N ARG A 61 37.85 46.22 13.69
CA ARG A 61 37.30 45.08 12.98
C ARG A 61 38.36 44.03 12.66
N GLY A 62 37.98 42.78 12.52
CA GLY A 62 38.75 41.73 11.86
C GLY A 62 38.29 41.53 10.43
N LEU A 63 39.15 40.99 9.58
CA LEU A 63 38.86 40.68 8.19
C LEU A 63 39.47 39.33 7.84
N ALA A 64 38.69 38.47 7.19
CA ALA A 64 39.16 37.25 6.58
C ALA A 64 38.71 37.21 5.13
N GLU A 65 39.65 36.93 4.24
CA GLU A 65 39.41 36.74 2.81
C GLU A 65 39.93 35.38 2.41
N VAL A 66 39.08 34.62 1.70
CA VAL A 66 39.47 33.39 1.06
C VAL A 66 38.90 33.43 -0.34
N ASP A 67 39.76 33.36 -1.34
CA ASP A 67 39.37 33.27 -2.75
C ASP A 67 38.32 34.31 -3.17
N GLY A 68 38.46 35.54 -2.73
CA GLY A 68 37.56 36.65 -3.06
C GLY A 68 36.33 36.80 -2.16
N LYS A 69 35.98 35.79 -1.37
CA LYS A 69 34.95 35.94 -0.34
C LYS A 69 35.53 36.54 0.93
N VAL A 70 34.97 37.67 1.34
CA VAL A 70 35.42 38.45 2.48
C VAL A 70 34.45 38.31 3.62
N VAL A 71 34.96 38.01 4.81
CA VAL A 71 34.18 38.02 6.05
C VAL A 71 34.73 39.11 6.97
N ARG A 72 33.86 40.02 7.38
CA ARG A 72 34.18 41.08 8.36
C ARG A 72 33.68 40.65 9.73
N VAL A 73 34.60 40.59 10.68
CA VAL A 73 34.36 40.23 12.06
C VAL A 73 34.33 41.46 12.94
N SER A 74 33.16 41.71 13.52
CA SER A 74 32.95 42.82 14.48
C SER A 74 32.13 42.28 15.68
N LYS A 75 31.14 43.04 16.15
CA LYS A 75 30.08 42.49 17.03
C LYS A 75 29.20 41.49 16.30
N THR A 76 29.09 41.63 14.99
CA THR A 76 28.38 40.72 14.07
C THR A 76 29.34 40.31 12.94
N MET A 77 29.15 39.11 12.38
CA MET A 77 29.89 38.63 11.23
C MET A 77 29.06 38.91 9.98
N ARG A 78 29.69 39.52 8.96
CA ARG A 78 29.07 39.80 7.65
C ARG A 78 29.96 39.22 6.56
N SER A 79 29.36 38.51 5.65
CA SER A 79 30.04 37.88 4.50
C SER A 79 29.65 38.62 3.22
N GLU A 80 30.63 38.90 2.36
CA GLU A 80 30.48 39.55 1.04
C GLU A 80 31.34 38.75 0.02
N GLY A 81 30.91 38.70 -1.22
CA GLY A 81 31.61 37.98 -2.30
C GLY A 81 31.24 36.53 -2.41
N GLU A 82 31.72 35.90 -3.46
CA GLU A 82 31.49 34.48 -3.78
C GLU A 82 32.82 33.73 -3.78
N LEU A 83 32.77 32.42 -3.49
CA LEU A 83 33.91 31.55 -3.56
C LEU A 83 33.95 30.87 -4.92
N SER A 84 35.11 30.71 -5.52
CA SER A 84 35.35 29.80 -6.65
C SER A 84 35.73 28.39 -6.19
N ILE A 85 36.03 28.23 -4.89
CA ILE A 85 36.33 26.93 -4.26
C ILE A 85 35.14 26.41 -3.46
N GLU A 86 34.92 25.10 -3.54
CA GLU A 86 33.86 24.42 -2.81
C GLU A 86 34.38 23.88 -1.47
N GLY A 87 33.52 23.89 -0.48
CA GLY A 87 33.79 23.24 0.82
C GLY A 87 33.11 21.87 0.94
N LEU A 88 33.35 21.20 2.04
CA LEU A 88 32.63 19.97 2.42
C LEU A 88 31.32 20.28 3.19
N GLY A 89 30.91 21.56 3.28
CA GLY A 89 29.80 21.99 4.10
C GLY A 89 30.04 21.72 5.58
N ASP A 90 29.11 21.08 6.27
CA ASP A 90 29.22 20.73 7.70
C ASP A 90 30.08 19.48 7.97
N PHE A 91 30.64 18.87 6.92
CA PHE A 91 31.38 17.60 7.03
C PHE A 91 32.89 17.83 7.01
N SER A 92 33.60 16.91 7.64
CA SER A 92 35.07 16.85 7.62
C SER A 92 35.51 15.45 7.23
N ILE A 93 36.75 15.30 6.78
CA ILE A 93 37.31 13.97 6.49
C ILE A 93 37.23 13.07 7.72
N ALA A 94 37.51 13.59 8.91
CA ALA A 94 37.42 12.80 10.12
C ALA A 94 35.99 12.36 10.44
N SER A 95 35.00 13.23 10.20
CA SER A 95 33.58 12.88 10.39
C SER A 95 33.07 11.86 9.37
N LEU A 96 33.70 11.76 8.21
CA LEU A 96 33.43 10.71 7.21
C LEU A 96 34.16 9.41 7.52
N HIS A 97 35.44 9.50 7.91
CA HIS A 97 36.28 8.34 8.20
C HIS A 97 35.82 7.62 9.46
N ASN A 98 35.69 8.35 10.57
CA ASN A 98 35.28 7.79 11.84
C ASN A 98 34.23 8.70 12.52
N PRO A 99 32.98 8.65 12.07
CA PRO A 99 31.91 9.44 12.65
C PRO A 99 31.76 9.15 14.15
N PRO A 100 31.46 10.14 14.99
CA PRO A 100 31.40 9.99 16.44
C PRO A 100 30.11 9.29 16.93
N PHE A 101 29.67 8.26 16.23
CA PHE A 101 28.48 7.48 16.55
C PHE A 101 28.84 6.06 16.98
N LYS A 102 28.00 5.46 17.84
CA LYS A 102 28.31 4.17 18.46
C LYS A 102 28.05 2.98 17.52
N THR A 103 27.00 3.04 16.72
CA THR A 103 26.58 1.92 15.85
C THR A 103 27.07 2.12 14.43
N ALA A 104 27.32 1.04 13.69
CA ALA A 104 27.70 1.07 12.28
C ALA A 104 26.59 1.76 11.45
N GLU A 105 25.33 1.45 11.73
CA GLU A 105 24.15 2.03 11.09
C GLU A 105 24.15 3.57 11.17
N THR A 106 24.33 4.13 12.37
CA THR A 106 24.34 5.60 12.53
C THR A 106 25.55 6.24 11.90
N ARG A 107 26.70 5.53 11.86
CA ARG A 107 27.89 5.99 11.13
C ARG A 107 27.67 6.01 9.64
N ASP A 108 27.07 4.95 9.08
CA ASP A 108 26.77 4.87 7.66
C ASP A 108 25.70 5.88 7.25
N ALA A 109 24.64 6.06 8.02
CA ALA A 109 23.64 7.11 7.79
C ALA A 109 24.29 8.51 7.69
N HIS A 110 25.21 8.80 8.60
CA HIS A 110 25.97 10.08 8.57
C HIS A 110 26.84 10.21 7.31
N ARG A 111 27.56 9.14 6.92
CA ARG A 111 28.37 9.13 5.69
C ARG A 111 27.52 9.27 4.43
N ILE A 112 26.40 8.56 4.35
CA ILE A 112 25.48 8.64 3.23
C ILE A 112 24.96 10.06 3.06
N LYS A 113 24.57 10.69 4.17
CA LYS A 113 24.15 12.11 4.18
C LYS A 113 25.25 13.03 3.66
N ALA A 114 26.46 12.84 4.15
CA ALA A 114 27.62 13.63 3.72
C ALA A 114 27.91 13.45 2.23
N LEU A 115 27.88 12.22 1.75
CA LEU A 115 28.10 11.89 0.34
C LEU A 115 27.02 12.51 -0.55
N ALA A 116 25.76 12.50 -0.14
CA ALA A 116 24.68 13.15 -0.88
C ALA A 116 24.90 14.67 -1.00
N VAL A 117 25.35 15.31 0.06
CA VAL A 117 25.73 16.74 0.03
C VAL A 117 26.92 16.98 -0.87
N ILE A 118 27.98 16.16 -0.77
CA ILE A 118 29.19 16.26 -1.60
C ILE A 118 28.87 16.03 -3.07
N ALA A 119 27.94 15.13 -3.40
CA ALA A 119 27.46 14.91 -4.75
C ALA A 119 26.70 16.11 -5.35
N GLY A 120 26.38 17.14 -4.54
CA GLY A 120 25.48 18.20 -4.94
C GLY A 120 24.07 17.71 -5.25
N ALA A 121 23.77 16.49 -4.83
CA ALA A 121 22.50 15.84 -5.03
C ALA A 121 21.54 16.22 -3.90
N ALA A 122 20.91 17.39 -4.01
CA ALA A 122 19.67 17.59 -3.28
C ALA A 122 18.67 16.54 -3.79
N ILE A 123 18.49 15.47 -3.02
CA ILE A 123 17.50 14.45 -3.35
C ILE A 123 16.13 15.12 -3.23
N LYS A 124 15.48 15.25 -4.38
CA LYS A 124 14.16 15.86 -4.46
C LYS A 124 13.09 14.76 -4.54
N PRO A 125 11.86 15.02 -4.09
CA PRO A 125 10.74 14.07 -4.21
C PRO A 125 10.56 13.52 -5.64
N GLU A 126 10.89 14.34 -6.65
CA GLU A 126 10.79 13.98 -8.07
C GLU A 126 11.65 12.77 -8.45
N SER A 127 12.76 12.57 -7.73
CA SER A 127 13.67 11.44 -7.99
C SER A 127 13.02 10.09 -7.67
N PHE A 128 11.96 10.06 -6.86
CA PHE A 128 11.27 8.84 -6.44
C PHE A 128 9.99 8.54 -7.24
N TYR A 129 9.50 9.49 -8.06
CA TYR A 129 8.20 9.32 -8.73
C TYR A 129 8.14 8.09 -9.66
N HIS A 130 9.26 7.73 -10.26
CA HIS A 130 9.35 6.57 -11.15
C HIS A 130 9.10 5.23 -10.45
N LEU A 131 9.32 5.15 -9.13
CA LEU A 131 9.12 3.92 -8.36
C LEU A 131 7.65 3.47 -8.33
N LEU A 132 6.71 4.39 -8.44
CA LEU A 132 5.27 4.15 -8.36
C LEU A 132 4.53 4.52 -9.66
N GLY A 133 5.26 4.62 -10.79
CA GLY A 133 4.65 4.89 -12.10
C GLY A 133 4.41 6.36 -12.41
N GLY A 134 4.61 7.28 -11.45
CA GLY A 134 4.50 8.72 -11.70
C GLY A 134 4.19 9.56 -10.49
N LYS A 135 4.07 10.88 -10.72
CA LYS A 135 3.83 11.87 -9.67
C LYS A 135 2.48 11.69 -8.97
N ALA A 136 1.45 11.32 -9.71
CA ALA A 136 0.09 11.18 -9.16
C ALA A 136 0.04 10.01 -8.18
N ASP A 137 0.39 8.80 -8.64
CA ASP A 137 0.37 7.58 -7.84
C ASP A 137 1.31 7.69 -6.63
N PHE A 138 2.47 8.35 -6.81
CA PHE A 138 3.39 8.58 -5.72
C PHE A 138 2.81 9.47 -4.62
N ARG A 139 2.10 10.55 -4.98
CA ARG A 139 1.49 11.48 -4.02
C ARG A 139 0.28 10.92 -3.30
N ASP A 140 -0.39 9.97 -3.90
CA ASP A 140 -1.53 9.27 -3.28
C ASP A 140 -1.06 8.34 -2.15
N ILE A 141 0.17 7.82 -2.25
CA ILE A 141 0.74 6.87 -1.30
C ILE A 141 1.66 7.57 -0.29
N VAL A 142 2.53 8.48 -0.75
CA VAL A 142 3.55 9.11 0.09
C VAL A 142 3.08 10.50 0.55
N PRO A 143 2.83 10.67 1.86
CA PRO A 143 2.34 11.94 2.40
C PRO A 143 3.41 13.04 2.31
N SER A 144 2.98 14.30 2.16
CA SER A 144 3.88 15.47 2.05
C SER A 144 4.86 15.60 3.21
N ARG A 145 4.47 15.19 4.41
CA ARG A 145 5.34 15.18 5.60
C ARG A 145 6.61 14.33 5.44
N ALA A 146 6.62 13.36 4.51
CA ALA A 146 7.83 12.59 4.23
C ALA A 146 8.97 13.45 3.65
N PHE A 147 8.64 14.60 3.07
CA PHE A 147 9.58 15.53 2.43
C PHE A 147 9.96 16.72 3.33
N GLU A 148 9.42 16.80 4.54
CA GLU A 148 9.71 17.87 5.51
C GLU A 148 11.01 17.60 6.28
N THR A 149 12.05 17.16 5.56
CA THR A 149 13.39 16.94 6.11
C THR A 149 14.43 17.24 5.02
N ASP A 150 15.52 17.87 5.43
CA ASP A 150 16.68 18.06 4.57
C ASP A 150 17.66 16.88 4.61
N ASP A 151 17.35 15.85 5.42
CA ASP A 151 18.16 14.66 5.54
C ASP A 151 17.74 13.63 4.47
N PRO A 152 18.60 13.31 3.48
CA PRO A 152 18.27 12.41 2.41
C PRO A 152 18.02 10.97 2.87
N VAL A 153 18.68 10.52 3.94
CA VAL A 153 18.49 9.18 4.50
C VAL A 153 17.15 9.11 5.21
N GLU A 154 16.83 10.13 6.01
CA GLU A 154 15.54 10.22 6.70
C GLU A 154 14.38 10.35 5.70
N MET A 155 14.52 11.17 4.67
CA MET A 155 13.52 11.30 3.59
C MET A 155 13.28 9.94 2.93
N THR A 156 14.33 9.26 2.51
CA THR A 156 14.25 7.94 1.85
C THR A 156 13.59 6.92 2.77
N SER A 157 13.96 6.90 4.06
CA SER A 157 13.35 5.99 5.05
C SER A 157 11.87 6.28 5.28
N ARG A 158 11.45 7.55 5.33
CA ARG A 158 10.05 7.95 5.45
C ARG A 158 9.23 7.56 4.21
N ILE A 159 9.80 7.73 3.01
CA ILE A 159 9.18 7.31 1.75
C ILE A 159 9.00 5.78 1.74
N LYS A 160 10.07 5.03 2.04
CA LYS A 160 10.02 3.57 2.16
C LYS A 160 8.93 3.14 3.13
N GLY A 161 8.91 3.71 4.34
CA GLY A 161 7.93 3.38 5.37
C GLY A 161 6.47 3.64 4.92
N ALA A 162 6.23 4.73 4.17
CA ALA A 162 4.90 5.02 3.63
C ALA A 162 4.48 3.98 2.57
N ILE A 163 5.39 3.57 1.69
CA ILE A 163 5.13 2.54 0.66
C ILE A 163 4.89 1.18 1.33
N GLU A 164 5.66 0.81 2.35
CA GLU A 164 5.48 -0.42 3.11
C GLU A 164 4.17 -0.45 3.90
N GLU A 165 3.73 0.69 4.42
CA GLU A 165 2.43 0.82 5.10
C GLU A 165 1.28 0.58 4.11
N GLU A 166 1.36 1.17 2.92
CA GLU A 166 0.39 0.95 1.86
C GLU A 166 0.43 -0.51 1.37
N CYS A 167 1.61 -1.11 1.22
CA CYS A 167 1.75 -2.52 0.89
C CYS A 167 1.00 -3.41 1.89
N ARG A 168 1.21 -3.21 3.19
CA ARG A 168 0.50 -3.94 4.25
C ARG A 168 -1.01 -3.73 4.20
N ARG A 169 -1.48 -2.52 3.83
CA ARG A 169 -2.90 -2.22 3.65
C ARG A 169 -3.49 -3.05 2.49
N VAL A 170 -2.79 -3.10 1.37
CA VAL A 170 -3.22 -3.86 0.18
C VAL A 170 -3.19 -5.37 0.43
N GLU A 171 -2.17 -5.90 1.13
CA GLU A 171 -2.10 -7.30 1.54
C GLU A 171 -3.27 -7.70 2.47
N LYS A 172 -3.69 -6.79 3.33
CA LYS A 172 -4.89 -7.02 4.15
C LYS A 172 -6.16 -7.10 3.31
N LEU A 173 -6.29 -6.25 2.28
CA LEU A 173 -7.41 -6.31 1.33
C LEU A 173 -7.39 -7.63 0.54
N GLU A 174 -6.23 -8.08 0.06
CA GLU A 174 -6.08 -9.38 -0.60
C GLU A 174 -6.62 -10.51 0.29
N ARG A 175 -6.19 -10.58 1.55
CA ARG A 175 -6.66 -11.62 2.49
C ARG A 175 -8.17 -11.56 2.70
N THR A 176 -8.72 -10.35 2.85
CA THR A 176 -10.17 -10.18 3.03
C THR A 176 -10.95 -10.68 1.81
N GLU A 177 -10.46 -10.42 0.58
CA GLU A 177 -11.10 -10.92 -0.63
C GLU A 177 -10.93 -12.44 -0.77
N GLN A 178 -9.81 -13.02 -0.37
CA GLN A 178 -9.61 -14.48 -0.32
C GLN A 178 -10.57 -15.15 0.68
N GLU A 179 -10.74 -14.59 1.87
CA GLU A 179 -11.69 -15.09 2.88
C GLU A 179 -13.13 -15.04 2.36
N ARG A 180 -13.50 -13.96 1.66
CA ARG A 180 -14.83 -13.84 1.01
C ARG A 180 -15.03 -14.87 -0.09
N ALA A 181 -14.02 -15.11 -0.91
CA ALA A 181 -14.07 -16.13 -1.95
C ALA A 181 -14.25 -17.51 -1.32
N GLN A 182 -13.48 -17.81 -0.28
CA GLN A 182 -13.57 -19.10 0.43
C GLN A 182 -14.96 -19.31 1.02
N ALA A 183 -15.55 -18.30 1.66
CA ALA A 183 -16.89 -18.39 2.20
C ALA A 183 -17.97 -18.62 1.12
N GLN A 184 -17.76 -18.11 -0.11
CA GLN A 184 -18.64 -18.41 -1.23
C GLN A 184 -18.41 -19.84 -1.76
N LEU A 185 -17.18 -20.32 -1.82
CA LEU A 185 -16.86 -21.69 -2.28
C LEU A 185 -17.41 -22.75 -1.33
N GLU A 186 -17.48 -22.50 -0.04
CA GLU A 186 -18.12 -23.41 0.95
C GLU A 186 -19.61 -23.64 0.64
N LEU A 187 -20.30 -22.69 0.00
CA LEU A 187 -21.70 -22.87 -0.43
C LEU A 187 -21.82 -23.74 -1.67
N VAL A 188 -20.74 -23.97 -2.39
CA VAL A 188 -20.68 -24.80 -3.60
C VAL A 188 -20.31 -26.23 -3.25
N GLU A 189 -19.71 -26.44 -2.08
CA GLU A 189 -19.21 -27.75 -1.66
C GLU A 189 -20.35 -28.81 -1.60
N GLY A 190 -20.15 -29.91 -2.29
CA GLY A 190 -21.13 -31.02 -2.33
C GLY A 190 -22.30 -30.80 -3.30
N VAL A 191 -22.34 -29.72 -4.07
CA VAL A 191 -23.37 -29.49 -5.08
C VAL A 191 -22.85 -29.87 -6.47
N ASP A 192 -23.58 -30.72 -7.17
CA ASP A 192 -23.29 -31.08 -8.56
C ASP A 192 -23.74 -29.95 -9.49
N LEU A 193 -22.77 -29.16 -9.99
CA LEU A 193 -23.01 -28.01 -10.88
C LEU A 193 -23.29 -28.40 -12.34
N ASP A 194 -23.01 -29.66 -12.73
CA ASP A 194 -23.25 -30.15 -14.09
C ASP A 194 -24.74 -30.49 -14.31
N THR A 195 -25.51 -30.53 -13.24
CA THR A 195 -26.95 -30.71 -13.33
C THR A 195 -27.61 -29.53 -14.04
N VAL A 196 -28.19 -29.79 -15.21
CA VAL A 196 -28.92 -28.78 -15.96
C VAL A 196 -30.14 -28.31 -15.17
N TYR A 197 -30.09 -27.15 -14.63
CA TYR A 197 -31.18 -26.53 -13.88
C TYR A 197 -32.08 -25.72 -14.79
N ASN A 198 -33.32 -26.16 -14.95
CA ASN A 198 -34.36 -25.42 -15.59
C ASN A 198 -35.54 -25.17 -14.62
N GLU A 199 -35.50 -24.02 -13.97
CA GLU A 199 -36.50 -23.61 -12.96
C GLU A 199 -37.92 -23.72 -13.46
N ALA A 200 -38.16 -23.20 -14.68
CA ALA A 200 -39.50 -23.22 -15.27
C ALA A 200 -40.01 -24.65 -15.55
N SER A 201 -39.10 -25.56 -15.88
CA SER A 201 -39.47 -26.99 -16.11
C SER A 201 -39.75 -27.69 -14.77
N LEU A 202 -38.92 -27.44 -13.77
CA LEU A 202 -39.10 -28.07 -12.45
C LEU A 202 -40.36 -27.53 -11.75
N GLN A 203 -40.64 -26.27 -11.84
CA GLN A 203 -41.88 -25.67 -11.32
C GLN A 203 -43.12 -26.21 -12.00
N ARG A 204 -43.13 -26.33 -13.35
CA ARG A 204 -44.21 -26.96 -14.09
C ARG A 204 -44.39 -28.42 -13.67
N GLY A 205 -43.28 -29.15 -13.56
CA GLY A 205 -43.33 -30.54 -13.07
C GLY A 205 -43.97 -30.67 -11.69
N LEU A 206 -43.64 -29.76 -10.77
CA LEU A 206 -44.25 -29.71 -9.43
C LEU A 206 -45.76 -29.35 -9.51
N GLU A 207 -46.12 -28.35 -10.31
CA GLU A 207 -47.54 -27.97 -10.51
C GLU A 207 -48.34 -29.13 -11.09
N ASP A 208 -47.78 -29.80 -12.07
CA ASP A 208 -48.44 -30.95 -12.72
C ASP A 208 -48.59 -32.12 -11.73
N ALA A 209 -47.55 -32.42 -10.90
CA ALA A 209 -47.62 -33.43 -9.88
C ALA A 209 -48.66 -33.11 -8.79
N ILE A 210 -48.74 -31.86 -8.37
CA ILE A 210 -49.74 -31.36 -7.41
C ILE A 210 -51.15 -31.48 -7.98
N ARG A 211 -51.34 -31.11 -9.26
CA ARG A 211 -52.63 -31.26 -9.95
C ARG A 211 -53.06 -32.72 -10.01
N GLU A 212 -52.12 -33.60 -10.39
CA GLU A 212 -52.43 -35.04 -10.51
C GLU A 212 -52.73 -35.65 -9.15
N HIS A 213 -51.96 -35.37 -8.13
CA HIS A 213 -52.25 -35.79 -6.75
C HIS A 213 -53.64 -35.29 -6.30
N SER A 214 -53.95 -34.04 -6.54
CA SER A 214 -55.24 -33.44 -6.17
C SER A 214 -56.39 -34.14 -6.90
N ARG A 215 -56.22 -34.41 -8.23
CA ARG A 215 -57.22 -35.16 -9.05
C ARG A 215 -57.38 -36.58 -8.55
N THR A 216 -56.30 -37.29 -8.25
CA THR A 216 -56.35 -38.68 -7.81
C THR A 216 -57.02 -38.77 -6.43
N LYS A 217 -56.67 -37.87 -5.54
CA LYS A 217 -57.33 -37.78 -4.24
C LYS A 217 -58.78 -37.47 -4.33
N GLU A 218 -59.15 -36.54 -5.20
CA GLU A 218 -60.53 -36.17 -5.43
C GLU A 218 -61.34 -37.28 -6.08
N LYS A 219 -60.76 -37.99 -7.05
CA LYS A 219 -61.36 -39.18 -7.63
C LYS A 219 -61.67 -40.22 -6.56
N ARG A 220 -60.69 -40.46 -5.65
CA ARG A 220 -60.87 -41.38 -4.56
C ARG A 220 -61.92 -40.93 -3.54
N GLU A 221 -61.89 -39.67 -3.17
CA GLU A 221 -62.90 -39.08 -2.26
C GLU A 221 -64.30 -39.16 -2.88
N THR A 222 -64.38 -38.88 -4.18
CA THR A 222 -65.65 -38.98 -4.93
C THR A 222 -66.12 -40.39 -5.03
N TRP A 223 -65.19 -41.37 -5.33
CA TRP A 223 -65.51 -42.79 -5.32
C TRP A 223 -66.01 -43.25 -3.96
N LEU A 224 -65.26 -42.91 -2.86
CA LEU A 224 -65.67 -43.21 -1.48
C LEU A 224 -67.02 -42.60 -1.11
N LYS A 225 -67.25 -41.31 -1.49
CA LYS A 225 -68.54 -40.65 -1.28
C LYS A 225 -69.64 -41.31 -2.10
N THR A 226 -69.34 -41.73 -3.33
CA THR A 226 -70.30 -42.40 -4.18
C THR A 226 -70.58 -43.78 -3.65
N GLN A 227 -69.61 -44.54 -3.19
CA GLN A 227 -69.76 -45.83 -2.52
C GLN A 227 -70.57 -45.65 -1.25
N LYS A 228 -70.19 -44.68 -0.41
CA LYS A 228 -70.90 -44.40 0.83
C LYS A 228 -72.35 -43.88 0.58
N ALA A 229 -72.50 -43.03 -0.45
CA ALA A 229 -73.78 -42.56 -0.87
C ALA A 229 -74.63 -43.68 -1.49
N ALA A 230 -73.99 -44.58 -2.29
CA ALA A 230 -74.65 -45.75 -2.82
C ALA A 230 -75.02 -46.73 -1.73
N GLU A 231 -74.16 -46.96 -0.72
CA GLU A 231 -74.54 -47.74 0.48
C GLU A 231 -75.66 -47.08 1.28
N GLN A 232 -75.56 -45.77 1.52
CA GLN A 232 -76.57 -45.02 2.20
C GLN A 232 -77.86 -44.91 1.33
N ALA A 233 -77.71 -44.81 0.03
CA ALA A 233 -78.87 -44.82 -0.89
C ALA A 233 -79.49 -46.23 -0.93
N ARG A 234 -78.67 -47.22 -0.94
CA ARG A 234 -79.20 -48.63 -0.83
C ARG A 234 -79.90 -48.86 0.49
N ALA A 235 -79.33 -48.34 1.60
CA ALA A 235 -79.94 -48.39 2.90
C ALA A 235 -81.19 -47.52 2.98
N ARG A 236 -81.15 -46.31 2.39
CA ARG A 236 -82.31 -45.42 2.30
C ARG A 236 -83.36 -45.87 1.26
N LEU A 237 -82.93 -46.52 0.22
CA LEU A 237 -83.86 -47.12 -0.77
C LEU A 237 -84.69 -48.25 -0.13
N ALA A 238 -84.13 -48.84 0.90
CA ALA A 238 -84.85 -49.84 1.71
C ALA A 238 -85.87 -49.25 2.70
N GLU A 239 -85.71 -47.87 3.02
CA GLU A 239 -86.54 -47.25 4.07
C GLU A 239 -87.46 -46.10 3.56
N LEU A 240 -87.36 -45.64 2.29
CA LEU A 240 -88.07 -44.47 1.80
C LEU A 240 -89.40 -44.73 1.15
N PRO A 241 -90.43 -43.94 1.55
CA PRO A 241 -91.63 -43.73 0.74
C PRO A 241 -91.34 -42.64 -0.34
N PRO A 242 -92.14 -42.64 -1.45
CA PRO A 242 -91.77 -41.86 -2.65
C PRO A 242 -91.99 -40.36 -2.58
N GLY A 243 -91.01 -39.60 -2.97
CA GLY A 243 -91.15 -38.28 -3.60
C GLY A 243 -90.99 -37.03 -2.75
N LYS A 244 -89.87 -36.24 -2.90
CA LYS A 244 -89.86 -34.77 -2.85
C LYS A 244 -88.89 -34.19 -3.87
N SER A 245 -89.23 -33.03 -4.42
CA SER A 245 -88.81 -32.50 -5.71
C SER A 245 -87.58 -31.62 -5.72
N VAL A 246 -86.91 -31.57 -6.90
CA VAL A 246 -85.72 -30.84 -7.31
C VAL A 246 -85.80 -29.33 -7.18
N ALA A 247 -86.99 -28.78 -6.99
CA ALA A 247 -87.25 -27.32 -7.04
C ALA A 247 -86.64 -26.48 -5.88
N GLU A 248 -86.43 -27.09 -4.68
CA GLU A 248 -85.89 -26.37 -3.51
C GLU A 248 -84.33 -26.16 -3.54
N ALA A 249 -83.62 -26.97 -4.30
CA ALA A 249 -82.15 -26.83 -4.42
C ALA A 249 -81.78 -25.69 -5.38
N GLU A 250 -82.59 -25.38 -6.35
CA GLU A 250 -82.35 -24.26 -7.30
C GLU A 250 -82.56 -22.87 -6.63
N GLU A 251 -83.36 -22.75 -5.61
CA GLU A 251 -83.62 -21.49 -4.94
C GLU A 251 -82.49 -21.08 -4.02
N THR A 252 -81.85 -22.01 -3.38
CA THR A 252 -80.66 -21.79 -2.52
C THR A 252 -79.44 -21.35 -3.34
N HIS A 253 -79.28 -21.82 -4.59
CA HIS A 253 -78.23 -21.44 -5.49
C HIS A 253 -78.36 -19.96 -5.98
N ARG A 254 -79.58 -19.51 -6.29
CA ARG A 254 -79.82 -18.11 -6.72
C ARG A 254 -79.56 -17.09 -5.60
N ALA A 255 -79.79 -17.44 -4.34
CA ALA A 255 -79.51 -16.55 -3.22
C ALA A 255 -77.98 -16.33 -3.01
N ALA A 256 -77.16 -17.41 -3.22
CA ALA A 256 -75.70 -17.29 -3.10
C ALA A 256 -75.05 -16.39 -4.14
N CYS A 257 -75.57 -16.42 -5.39
CA CYS A 257 -75.04 -15.61 -6.49
C CYS A 257 -75.32 -14.09 -6.29
N LYS A 258 -76.41 -13.75 -5.59
CA LYS A 258 -76.74 -12.35 -5.30
C LYS A 258 -75.77 -11.72 -4.25
N VAL A 259 -75.38 -12.50 -3.26
CA VAL A 259 -74.42 -12.04 -2.23
C VAL A 259 -73.02 -11.80 -2.81
N GLN A 260 -72.69 -12.52 -3.90
CA GLN A 260 -71.40 -12.35 -4.57
C GLN A 260 -71.31 -11.06 -5.39
N LEU A 261 -72.46 -10.61 -5.98
CA LEU A 261 -72.49 -9.37 -6.77
C LEU A 261 -72.36 -8.15 -5.88
N ASP A 262 -73.02 -8.17 -4.70
CA ASP A 262 -72.99 -7.06 -3.72
C ASP A 262 -71.59 -6.88 -3.09
N ALA A 263 -70.81 -7.96 -3.02
CA ALA A 263 -69.43 -7.93 -2.54
C ALA A 263 -68.47 -7.29 -3.55
N GLN A 264 -68.73 -7.39 -4.85
CA GLN A 264 -67.86 -6.84 -5.91
C GLN A 264 -67.96 -5.31 -5.96
N GLU A 265 -69.12 -4.73 -5.72
CA GLU A 265 -69.33 -3.27 -5.65
C GLU A 265 -68.58 -2.61 -4.50
N LEU A 266 -68.37 -3.35 -3.39
CA LEU A 266 -67.60 -2.86 -2.24
C LEU A 266 -66.07 -2.80 -2.50
N VAL A 267 -65.56 -3.58 -3.41
CA VAL A 267 -64.12 -3.63 -3.77
C VAL A 267 -63.73 -2.39 -4.60
N ASP A 268 -64.61 -1.85 -5.41
CA ASP A 268 -64.34 -0.70 -6.27
C ASP A 268 -64.27 0.64 -5.51
N ASP A 269 -64.93 0.74 -4.33
CA ASP A 269 -64.88 1.94 -3.48
C ASP A 269 -63.56 2.07 -2.66
N LEU A 270 -62.82 0.97 -2.48
CA LEU A 270 -61.58 0.93 -1.70
C LEU A 270 -60.30 1.32 -2.49
N ALA A 271 -60.42 1.44 -3.81
CA ALA A 271 -59.27 1.79 -4.67
C ALA A 271 -58.79 3.26 -4.54
N GLY A 272 -59.64 4.12 -3.90
CA GLY A 272 -59.37 5.55 -3.67
C GLY A 272 -58.40 5.88 -2.53
N LYS A 273 -58.20 4.97 -1.60
CA LYS A 273 -57.50 5.22 -0.32
C LYS A 273 -56.06 4.67 -0.23
N LEU A 274 -55.50 4.22 -1.36
CA LEU A 274 -54.23 3.45 -1.35
C LEU A 274 -52.96 4.26 -1.70
N ARG A 275 -52.94 5.55 -1.40
CA ARG A 275 -51.73 6.35 -1.70
C ARG A 275 -50.66 6.41 -0.58
N ASP A 276 -50.98 5.98 0.63
CA ASP A 276 -50.10 6.16 1.80
C ASP A 276 -49.43 4.89 2.34
N ALA A 277 -49.51 3.76 1.65
CA ALA A 277 -49.07 2.48 2.22
C ALA A 277 -47.92 1.78 1.40
N LYS A 278 -46.95 2.54 0.91
CA LYS A 278 -45.78 1.92 0.19
C LYS A 278 -44.86 1.05 1.08
N HIS A 279 -45.01 1.08 2.38
CA HIS A 279 -44.16 0.28 3.29
C HIS A 279 -44.75 -1.09 3.67
N ALA A 280 -46.00 -1.34 3.33
CA ALA A 280 -46.63 -2.62 3.63
C ALA A 280 -46.62 -3.63 2.45
N LEU A 281 -46.03 -3.25 1.33
CA LEU A 281 -46.14 -4.01 0.07
C LEU A 281 -45.45 -5.38 0.12
N THR A 282 -44.27 -5.47 0.74
CA THR A 282 -43.49 -6.73 0.78
C THR A 282 -44.15 -7.83 1.64
N LEU A 283 -44.91 -7.40 2.66
CA LEU A 283 -45.65 -8.37 3.52
C LEU A 283 -46.97 -8.78 2.85
N ALA A 284 -47.51 -7.91 1.99
CA ALA A 284 -48.76 -8.17 1.28
C ALA A 284 -48.57 -9.07 0.08
N GLU A 285 -47.40 -9.00 -0.60
CA GLU A 285 -47.08 -9.84 -1.75
C GLU A 285 -47.03 -11.34 -1.38
N ASN A 286 -46.45 -11.67 -0.22
CA ASN A 286 -46.42 -13.04 0.28
C ASN A 286 -47.83 -13.54 0.70
N LYS A 287 -48.70 -12.62 1.18
CA LYS A 287 -50.09 -12.98 1.48
C LYS A 287 -50.97 -13.02 0.25
N ALA A 288 -50.67 -12.20 -0.80
CA ALA A 288 -51.39 -12.23 -2.04
C ALA A 288 -51.12 -13.50 -2.83
N LEU A 289 -49.89 -14.03 -2.78
CA LEU A 289 -49.55 -15.31 -3.41
C LEU A 289 -50.35 -16.47 -2.81
N ALA A 290 -50.42 -16.53 -1.44
CA ALA A 290 -51.24 -17.51 -0.76
C ALA A 290 -52.75 -17.37 -1.03
N ALA A 291 -53.24 -16.13 -1.16
CA ALA A 291 -54.63 -15.87 -1.51
C ALA A 291 -54.95 -16.18 -2.96
N TYR A 292 -53.98 -15.99 -3.88
CA TYR A 292 -54.11 -16.38 -5.28
C TYR A 292 -54.22 -17.90 -5.45
N GLU A 293 -53.42 -18.66 -4.68
CA GLU A 293 -53.53 -20.12 -4.64
C GLU A 293 -54.90 -20.56 -4.10
N MET A 294 -55.43 -19.92 -3.05
CA MET A 294 -56.74 -20.23 -2.55
C MET A 294 -57.88 -19.82 -3.52
N LEU A 295 -57.71 -18.73 -4.30
CA LEU A 295 -58.68 -18.32 -5.33
C LEU A 295 -58.66 -19.24 -6.53
N SER A 296 -57.48 -19.76 -6.92
CA SER A 296 -57.33 -20.79 -7.93
C SER A 296 -58.05 -22.08 -7.56
N VAL A 297 -57.92 -22.47 -6.27
CA VAL A 297 -58.63 -23.64 -5.74
C VAL A 297 -60.15 -23.40 -5.75
N ALA A 298 -60.64 -22.23 -5.31
CA ALA A 298 -62.07 -21.91 -5.30
C ALA A 298 -62.70 -21.84 -6.73
N LYS A 299 -61.99 -21.32 -7.73
CA LYS A 299 -62.43 -21.31 -9.11
C LYS A 299 -62.51 -22.72 -9.72
N SER A 300 -61.52 -23.58 -9.35
CA SER A 300 -61.57 -24.99 -9.77
C SER A 300 -62.74 -25.74 -9.14
N GLU A 301 -63.11 -25.40 -7.85
CA GLU A 301 -64.27 -26.01 -7.17
C GLU A 301 -65.62 -25.64 -7.83
N VAL A 302 -65.74 -24.41 -8.37
CA VAL A 302 -66.96 -23.98 -9.10
C VAL A 302 -67.08 -24.69 -10.45
N SER A 303 -65.96 -24.85 -11.18
CA SER A 303 -65.94 -25.65 -12.41
C SER A 303 -66.25 -27.13 -12.17
N LEU A 304 -65.75 -27.64 -11.03
CA LEU A 304 -65.96 -29.03 -10.66
C LEU A 304 -67.39 -29.35 -10.29
N ARG A 305 -68.19 -28.41 -9.73
CA ARG A 305 -69.61 -28.65 -9.46
C ARG A 305 -70.41 -28.87 -10.73
N GLY A 306 -70.09 -28.15 -11.80
CA GLY A 306 -70.69 -28.39 -13.12
C GLY A 306 -70.29 -29.75 -13.74
N GLU A 307 -69.08 -30.20 -13.45
CA GLU A 307 -68.60 -31.53 -13.90
C GLU A 307 -69.13 -32.68 -13.02
N LEU A 308 -69.47 -32.39 -11.76
CA LEU A 308 -70.04 -33.38 -10.84
C LEU A 308 -71.46 -33.79 -11.19
N ASP A 309 -72.27 -32.83 -11.69
CA ASP A 309 -73.60 -33.20 -12.20
C ASP A 309 -73.53 -34.10 -13.44
N ALA A 310 -72.53 -33.90 -14.32
CA ALA A 310 -72.24 -34.78 -15.43
C ALA A 310 -71.59 -36.10 -14.99
N ALA A 311 -70.77 -36.10 -13.87
CA ALA A 311 -70.10 -37.29 -13.35
C ALA A 311 -71.04 -38.20 -12.52
N ILE A 312 -72.12 -37.68 -11.97
CA ILE A 312 -73.17 -38.48 -11.32
C ILE A 312 -73.90 -39.34 -12.35
N GLU A 313 -74.07 -38.83 -13.55
CA GLU A 313 -74.61 -39.59 -14.69
C GLU A 313 -73.60 -40.63 -15.25
N ALA A 314 -72.31 -40.33 -15.17
CA ALA A 314 -71.21 -41.20 -15.57
C ALA A 314 -70.74 -42.19 -14.46
N ALA A 315 -71.23 -42.06 -13.21
CA ALA A 315 -70.75 -42.85 -12.05
C ALA A 315 -71.11 -44.32 -12.08
N SER A 316 -71.93 -44.78 -13.03
CA SER A 316 -72.15 -46.23 -13.26
C SER A 316 -70.93 -46.93 -13.91
N GLY A 317 -69.88 -46.19 -14.28
CA GLY A 317 -68.65 -46.69 -14.88
C GLY A 317 -67.39 -46.16 -14.22
N ALA A 318 -67.47 -45.61 -12.98
CA ALA A 318 -66.33 -45.04 -12.29
C ALA A 318 -65.32 -46.14 -11.93
N THR A 319 -64.15 -46.04 -12.51
CA THR A 319 -63.00 -46.89 -12.21
C THR A 319 -62.57 -46.68 -10.74
N GLU A 320 -62.40 -47.74 -10.01
CA GLU A 320 -61.90 -47.71 -8.61
C GLU A 320 -60.52 -47.06 -8.57
N THR A 321 -60.39 -45.99 -7.80
CA THR A 321 -59.10 -45.38 -7.53
C THR A 321 -58.58 -45.93 -6.22
N THR A 322 -57.47 -46.66 -6.28
CA THR A 322 -56.88 -47.34 -5.10
C THR A 322 -56.14 -46.37 -4.17
N GLU A 323 -55.87 -46.77 -2.97
CA GLU A 323 -55.04 -46.01 -1.99
C GLU A 323 -53.62 -45.87 -2.48
N ASP A 324 -53.11 -46.94 -3.10
CA ASP A 324 -51.77 -46.99 -3.70
C ASP A 324 -51.61 -45.94 -4.80
N GLU A 325 -52.64 -45.68 -5.64
CA GLU A 325 -52.56 -44.63 -6.68
C GLU A 325 -52.49 -43.20 -6.06
N VAL A 326 -53.12 -43.00 -4.89
CA VAL A 326 -53.04 -41.69 -4.19
C VAL A 326 -51.66 -41.55 -3.54
N ASP A 327 -51.13 -42.63 -2.97
CA ASP A 327 -49.80 -42.60 -2.37
C ASP A 327 -48.70 -42.45 -3.40
N ASP A 328 -48.79 -43.10 -4.55
CA ASP A 328 -47.90 -42.91 -5.70
C ASP A 328 -47.91 -41.44 -6.21
N ALA A 329 -49.10 -40.88 -6.31
CA ALA A 329 -49.24 -39.46 -6.72
C ALA A 329 -48.66 -38.49 -5.63
N SER A 330 -48.83 -38.82 -4.34
CA SER A 330 -48.24 -38.11 -3.23
C SER A 330 -46.72 -38.19 -3.23
N GLN A 331 -46.17 -39.36 -3.54
CA GLN A 331 -44.72 -39.57 -3.67
C GLN A 331 -44.16 -38.77 -4.83
N SER A 332 -44.84 -38.74 -5.97
CA SER A 332 -44.49 -37.91 -7.12
C SER A 332 -44.41 -36.42 -6.78
N VAL A 333 -45.31 -35.90 -5.94
CA VAL A 333 -45.23 -34.51 -5.42
C VAL A 333 -44.00 -34.34 -4.52
N GLY A 334 -43.69 -35.32 -3.69
CA GLY A 334 -42.48 -35.33 -2.86
C GLY A 334 -41.21 -35.26 -3.71
N ASP A 335 -41.13 -36.11 -4.71
CA ASP A 335 -39.98 -36.14 -5.63
C ASP A 335 -39.83 -34.85 -6.44
N ALA A 336 -40.92 -34.30 -6.94
CA ALA A 336 -40.91 -33.01 -7.66
C ALA A 336 -40.49 -31.86 -6.74
N ARG A 337 -40.90 -31.87 -5.46
CA ARG A 337 -40.46 -30.87 -4.46
C ARG A 337 -38.95 -30.97 -4.18
N ASN A 338 -38.47 -32.19 -4.06
CA ASN A 338 -37.04 -32.45 -3.85
C ASN A 338 -36.22 -31.98 -5.08
N ALA A 339 -36.72 -32.24 -6.29
CA ALA A 339 -36.10 -31.76 -7.54
C ALA A 339 -36.03 -30.22 -7.60
N VAL A 340 -37.11 -29.53 -7.25
CA VAL A 340 -37.11 -28.05 -7.18
C VAL A 340 -36.11 -27.56 -6.13
N LYS A 341 -36.07 -28.16 -4.94
CA LYS A 341 -35.12 -27.81 -3.89
C LYS A 341 -33.68 -28.03 -4.32
N ALA A 342 -33.38 -29.17 -4.93
CA ALA A 342 -32.06 -29.46 -5.49
C ALA A 342 -31.67 -28.45 -6.58
N GLY A 343 -32.60 -28.12 -7.47
CA GLY A 343 -32.38 -27.11 -8.49
C GLY A 343 -32.07 -25.71 -7.92
N MET A 344 -32.78 -25.28 -6.87
CA MET A 344 -32.49 -24.03 -6.17
C MET A 344 -31.09 -24.02 -5.53
N GLN A 345 -30.65 -25.18 -4.99
CA GLN A 345 -29.31 -25.33 -4.44
C GLN A 345 -28.24 -25.17 -5.53
N VAL A 346 -28.44 -25.80 -6.69
CA VAL A 346 -27.53 -25.68 -7.85
C VAL A 346 -27.44 -24.23 -8.30
N ARG A 347 -28.56 -23.54 -8.43
CA ARG A 347 -28.57 -22.10 -8.79
C ARG A 347 -27.80 -21.25 -7.78
N GLN A 348 -28.07 -21.44 -6.49
CA GLN A 348 -27.34 -20.73 -5.44
C GLN A 348 -25.83 -21.00 -5.47
N ALA A 349 -25.46 -22.26 -5.75
CA ALA A 349 -24.06 -22.65 -5.87
C ALA A 349 -23.39 -22.01 -7.09
N ILE A 350 -24.06 -21.91 -8.24
CA ILE A 350 -23.55 -21.21 -9.43
C ILE A 350 -23.33 -19.71 -9.12
N GLU A 351 -24.33 -19.05 -8.53
CA GLU A 351 -24.21 -17.64 -8.14
C GLU A 351 -23.07 -17.43 -7.11
N ALA A 352 -22.88 -18.37 -6.19
CA ALA A 352 -21.78 -18.34 -5.22
C ALA A 352 -20.44 -18.53 -5.91
N GLN A 353 -20.33 -19.44 -6.88
CA GLN A 353 -19.12 -19.64 -7.67
C GLN A 353 -18.71 -18.40 -8.46
N GLU A 354 -19.65 -17.72 -9.12
CA GLU A 354 -19.40 -16.47 -9.84
C GLU A 354 -18.91 -15.37 -8.90
N LYS A 355 -19.52 -15.25 -7.72
CA LYS A 355 -19.07 -14.31 -6.70
C LYS A 355 -17.68 -14.66 -6.18
N ALA A 356 -17.42 -15.95 -5.91
CA ALA A 356 -16.10 -16.41 -5.49
C ALA A 356 -15.03 -16.05 -6.53
N GLN A 357 -15.30 -16.29 -7.82
CA GLN A 357 -14.38 -15.93 -8.89
C GLN A 357 -14.11 -14.40 -8.91
N THR A 358 -15.16 -13.59 -8.76
CA THR A 358 -15.01 -12.12 -8.68
C THR A 358 -14.11 -11.70 -7.52
N HIS A 359 -14.23 -12.36 -6.35
CA HIS A 359 -13.38 -12.08 -5.21
C HIS A 359 -11.94 -12.55 -5.42
N LEU A 360 -11.74 -13.71 -6.08
CA LEU A 360 -10.41 -14.20 -6.42
C LEU A 360 -9.70 -13.27 -7.41
N ASP A 361 -10.41 -12.75 -8.40
CA ASP A 361 -9.84 -11.80 -9.36
C ASP A 361 -9.40 -10.51 -8.67
N LYS A 362 -10.21 -9.96 -7.75
CA LYS A 362 -9.82 -8.81 -6.91
C LYS A 362 -8.64 -9.12 -6.00
N ALA A 363 -8.62 -10.30 -5.37
CA ALA A 363 -7.50 -10.72 -4.55
C ALA A 363 -6.20 -10.78 -5.36
N LYS A 364 -6.26 -11.27 -6.61
CA LYS A 364 -5.12 -11.27 -7.53
C LYS A 364 -4.67 -9.85 -7.88
N GLU A 365 -5.60 -8.93 -8.19
CA GLU A 365 -5.26 -7.51 -8.44
C GLU A 365 -4.56 -6.88 -7.23
N HIS A 366 -5.03 -7.13 -6.02
CA HIS A 366 -4.39 -6.66 -4.79
C HIS A 366 -3.01 -7.26 -4.59
N ARG A 367 -2.82 -8.56 -4.87
CA ARG A 367 -1.51 -9.22 -4.81
C ARG A 367 -0.52 -8.59 -5.77
N ASP A 368 -0.91 -8.39 -7.03
CA ASP A 368 -0.07 -7.79 -8.07
C ASP A 368 0.29 -6.34 -7.70
N HIS A 369 -0.63 -5.62 -7.06
CA HIS A 369 -0.37 -4.27 -6.55
C HIS A 369 0.59 -4.30 -5.35
N ALA A 370 0.39 -5.19 -4.37
CA ALA A 370 1.29 -5.33 -3.23
C ALA A 370 2.71 -5.69 -3.66
N GLU A 371 2.87 -6.55 -4.68
CA GLU A 371 4.18 -6.88 -5.23
C GLU A 371 4.88 -5.67 -5.87
N LYS A 372 4.14 -4.84 -6.63
CA LYS A 372 4.69 -3.59 -7.17
C LYS A 372 5.14 -2.64 -6.06
N LEU A 373 4.34 -2.52 -4.99
CA LEU A 373 4.70 -1.69 -3.84
C LEU A 373 5.94 -2.23 -3.12
N ARG A 374 6.09 -3.55 -2.99
CA ARG A 374 7.25 -4.19 -2.38
C ARG A 374 8.52 -3.92 -3.18
N ILE A 375 8.45 -4.04 -4.51
CA ILE A 375 9.56 -3.69 -5.41
C ILE A 375 9.90 -2.20 -5.30
N ALA A 376 8.90 -1.32 -5.27
CA ALA A 376 9.10 0.11 -5.12
C ALA A 376 9.75 0.46 -3.77
N ALA A 377 9.31 -0.17 -2.67
CA ALA A 377 9.91 0.02 -1.34
C ALA A 377 11.38 -0.42 -1.31
N ALA A 378 11.70 -1.57 -1.91
CA ALA A 378 13.08 -2.06 -2.04
C ALA A 378 13.95 -1.10 -2.86
N GLY A 379 13.43 -0.53 -3.94
CA GLY A 379 14.14 0.39 -4.82
C GLY A 379 14.34 1.80 -4.26
N THR A 380 13.78 2.15 -3.10
CA THR A 380 13.91 3.52 -2.57
C THR A 380 15.35 3.93 -2.27
N PHE A 381 16.16 3.02 -1.73
CA PHE A 381 17.57 3.30 -1.47
C PHE A 381 18.46 3.23 -2.72
N ASP A 382 18.00 2.62 -3.81
CA ASP A 382 18.71 2.66 -5.09
C ASP A 382 18.72 4.10 -5.64
N VAL A 383 17.64 4.87 -5.45
CA VAL A 383 17.60 6.30 -5.81
C VAL A 383 18.70 7.09 -5.10
N LEU A 384 18.91 6.80 -3.81
CA LEU A 384 19.98 7.40 -3.01
C LEU A 384 21.35 6.94 -3.51
N SER A 385 21.50 5.66 -3.78
CA SER A 385 22.73 5.05 -4.33
C SER A 385 23.10 5.64 -5.68
N GLU A 386 22.14 5.79 -6.60
CA GLU A 386 22.33 6.43 -7.90
C GLU A 386 22.78 7.89 -7.77
N SER A 387 22.27 8.60 -6.76
CA SER A 387 22.67 9.98 -6.49
C SER A 387 24.15 10.05 -6.06
N ILE A 388 24.58 9.12 -5.21
CA ILE A 388 25.99 8.99 -4.81
C ILE A 388 26.87 8.56 -5.98
N ALA A 389 26.37 7.68 -6.85
CA ALA A 389 27.08 7.22 -8.04
C ALA A 389 27.41 8.33 -9.05
N LYS A 390 26.74 9.49 -8.97
CA LYS A 390 27.07 10.68 -9.78
C LYS A 390 28.40 11.33 -9.39
N ILE A 391 28.92 11.03 -8.20
CA ILE A 391 30.28 11.41 -7.84
C ILE A 391 31.24 10.63 -8.72
N GLU A 392 32.08 11.33 -9.47
CA GLU A 392 33.07 10.73 -10.37
C GLU A 392 33.99 9.75 -9.63
N ASP A 393 34.19 8.57 -10.18
CA ASP A 393 35.01 7.50 -9.61
C ASP A 393 34.63 7.08 -8.17
N CYS A 394 33.38 7.30 -7.75
CA CYS A 394 32.94 6.91 -6.42
C CYS A 394 32.67 5.39 -6.37
N PRO A 395 33.42 4.61 -5.58
CA PRO A 395 33.21 3.17 -5.45
C PRO A 395 32.07 2.82 -4.48
N LEU A 396 31.49 3.82 -3.84
CA LEU A 396 30.48 3.62 -2.80
C LEU A 396 29.07 3.52 -3.37
N ARG A 397 28.28 2.63 -2.76
CA ARG A 397 26.86 2.45 -3.05
C ARG A 397 26.12 2.31 -1.74
N VAL A 398 24.81 2.57 -1.76
CA VAL A 398 23.92 2.32 -0.61
C VAL A 398 23.12 1.08 -0.90
N ARG A 399 23.08 0.15 0.05
CA ARG A 399 22.27 -1.06 0.00
C ARG A 399 21.54 -1.26 1.32
N LEU A 400 20.50 -2.05 1.30
CA LEU A 400 19.86 -2.54 2.51
C LEU A 400 20.56 -3.84 2.93
N ASP A 401 20.87 -3.97 4.21
CA ASP A 401 21.36 -5.22 4.81
C ASP A 401 20.19 -6.24 5.01
N GLU A 402 20.47 -7.37 5.63
CA GLU A 402 19.49 -8.42 5.91
C GLU A 402 18.35 -7.95 6.85
N GLU A 403 18.58 -6.92 7.65
CA GLU A 403 17.61 -6.32 8.57
C GLU A 403 16.86 -5.13 7.92
N ASN A 404 17.06 -4.88 6.61
CA ASN A 404 16.53 -3.73 5.87
C ASN A 404 17.03 -2.36 6.34
N VAL A 405 18.22 -2.33 6.95
CA VAL A 405 18.89 -1.09 7.38
C VAL A 405 19.81 -0.60 6.25
N PRO A 406 19.83 0.71 5.95
CA PRO A 406 20.72 1.25 4.92
C PRO A 406 22.18 1.14 5.34
N GLN A 407 22.96 0.43 4.55
CA GLN A 407 24.38 0.19 4.72
C GLN A 407 25.17 0.78 3.55
N LEU A 408 26.30 1.39 3.86
CA LEU A 408 27.25 1.84 2.85
C LEU A 408 28.15 0.66 2.45
N VAL A 409 28.22 0.37 1.15
CA VAL A 409 29.06 -0.68 0.60
C VAL A 409 30.06 -0.11 -0.38
N CYS A 410 31.20 -0.77 -0.50
CA CYS A 410 32.30 -0.39 -1.39
C CYS A 410 32.62 -1.52 -2.35
N ALA A 411 32.86 -1.19 -3.63
CA ALA A 411 33.46 -2.13 -4.55
C ALA A 411 34.96 -2.25 -4.25
N THR A 412 35.42 -3.46 -3.97
CA THR A 412 36.81 -3.79 -3.70
C THR A 412 37.24 -4.97 -4.58
N ASP A 413 38.52 -5.29 -4.59
CA ASP A 413 39.04 -6.49 -5.28
C ASP A 413 38.48 -7.79 -4.67
N ARG A 414 37.97 -7.74 -3.44
CA ARG A 414 37.41 -8.89 -2.70
C ARG A 414 35.92 -9.09 -2.96
N SER A 415 35.16 -8.01 -3.15
CA SER A 415 33.72 -8.04 -3.32
C SER A 415 33.20 -6.74 -3.96
N GLU A 416 32.18 -6.84 -4.80
CA GLU A 416 31.50 -5.65 -5.32
C GLU A 416 30.68 -4.91 -4.25
N HIS A 417 30.39 -5.55 -3.13
CA HIS A 417 29.49 -5.05 -2.09
C HIS A 417 30.03 -5.30 -0.68
N GLU A 418 31.29 -4.99 -0.47
CA GLU A 418 31.90 -5.11 0.86
C GLU A 418 31.38 -4.00 1.78
N PRO A 419 30.84 -4.33 2.96
CA PRO A 419 30.41 -3.30 3.92
C PRO A 419 31.54 -2.31 4.20
N PHE A 420 31.28 -1.02 4.09
CA PHE A 420 32.30 0.02 4.26
C PHE A 420 32.96 -0.03 5.65
N GLU A 421 32.19 -0.42 6.67
CA GLU A 421 32.72 -0.61 8.04
C GLU A 421 33.68 -1.79 8.19
N SER A 422 33.63 -2.78 7.30
CA SER A 422 34.55 -3.93 7.31
C SER A 422 35.91 -3.64 6.68
N LEU A 423 36.02 -2.53 5.96
CA LEU A 423 37.30 -2.07 5.39
C LEU A 423 38.26 -1.68 6.52
N SER A 424 39.55 -1.89 6.31
CA SER A 424 40.56 -1.35 7.20
C SER A 424 40.52 0.19 7.25
N ASP A 425 41.04 0.77 8.29
CA ASP A 425 41.12 2.23 8.45
C ASP A 425 41.82 2.91 7.24
N GLY A 426 42.89 2.28 6.72
CA GLY A 426 43.61 2.79 5.56
C GLY A 426 42.76 2.76 4.28
N GLU A 427 42.05 1.66 4.02
CA GLU A 427 41.15 1.52 2.88
C GLU A 427 39.98 2.52 2.96
N ARG A 428 39.35 2.64 4.12
CA ARG A 428 38.27 3.63 4.34
C ARG A 428 38.74 5.04 4.07
N LEU A 429 39.91 5.40 4.61
CA LEU A 429 40.49 6.72 4.41
C LEU A 429 40.80 6.98 2.94
N ASP A 430 41.36 6.00 2.23
CA ASP A 430 41.69 6.11 0.82
C ASP A 430 40.46 6.39 -0.05
N VAL A 431 39.38 5.66 0.18
CA VAL A 431 38.09 5.87 -0.49
C VAL A 431 37.53 7.27 -0.19
N ILE A 432 37.50 7.67 1.08
CA ILE A 432 36.98 8.98 1.46
C ILE A 432 37.82 10.11 0.86
N MET A 433 39.14 9.96 0.88
CA MET A 433 40.05 10.94 0.31
C MET A 433 39.88 11.06 -1.20
N GLY A 434 39.75 9.92 -1.90
CA GLY A 434 39.46 9.91 -3.33
C GLY A 434 38.18 10.67 -3.70
N ILE A 435 37.16 10.62 -2.84
CA ILE A 435 35.89 11.33 -3.01
C ILE A 435 36.00 12.80 -2.61
N ALA A 436 36.65 13.09 -1.47
CA ALA A 436 36.72 14.43 -0.92
C ALA A 436 37.69 15.34 -1.70
N THR A 437 38.78 14.79 -2.24
CA THR A 437 39.79 15.53 -3.01
C THR A 437 39.34 15.77 -4.46
N ARG A 438 38.33 16.62 -4.68
CA ARG A 438 37.87 16.97 -6.02
C ARG A 438 38.37 18.35 -6.42
N HIS A 439 38.30 18.63 -7.72
CA HIS A 439 38.75 19.90 -8.28
C HIS A 439 38.08 21.09 -7.55
N ASN A 440 38.89 22.12 -7.26
CA ASN A 440 38.49 23.34 -6.54
C ASN A 440 37.90 23.13 -5.15
N ARG A 441 38.08 21.98 -4.49
CA ARG A 441 37.55 21.74 -3.15
C ARG A 441 38.58 22.07 -2.07
N LEU A 442 38.15 22.84 -1.07
CA LEU A 442 38.97 23.10 0.11
C LEU A 442 38.52 22.24 1.29
N ILE A 443 39.50 21.56 1.89
CA ILE A 443 39.30 20.58 2.95
C ILE A 443 40.14 21.01 4.16
N PRO A 444 39.52 21.61 5.19
CA PRO A 444 40.19 21.86 6.45
C PRO A 444 40.38 20.56 7.24
N MET A 445 41.59 20.32 7.74
CA MET A 445 41.94 19.18 8.59
C MET A 445 42.67 19.70 9.84
N SER A 446 42.20 19.28 11.03
CA SER A 446 42.87 19.69 12.26
C SER A 446 44.30 19.14 12.35
N GLN A 447 45.17 19.80 13.16
CA GLN A 447 46.53 19.33 13.40
C GLN A 447 46.56 17.92 13.98
N ALA A 448 45.62 17.57 14.86
CA ALA A 448 45.52 16.23 15.44
C ALA A 448 45.20 15.19 14.34
N GLN A 449 44.18 15.43 13.55
CA GLN A 449 43.77 14.55 12.46
C GLN A 449 44.90 14.29 11.44
N PHE A 450 45.58 15.35 11.00
CA PHE A 450 46.72 15.21 10.11
C PHE A 450 47.90 14.49 10.77
N GLY A 451 48.10 14.75 12.06
CA GLY A 451 49.15 14.13 12.87
C GLY A 451 48.98 12.63 13.09
N GLU A 452 47.73 12.16 13.16
CA GLU A 452 47.39 10.73 13.32
C GLU A 452 47.57 9.94 12.03
N LEU A 453 47.61 10.58 10.85
CA LEU A 453 47.87 9.91 9.59
C LEU A 453 49.29 9.40 9.50
N ALA A 454 49.47 8.16 9.06
CA ALA A 454 50.80 7.64 8.75
C ALA A 454 51.49 8.51 7.67
N PRO A 455 52.83 8.64 7.67
CA PRO A 455 53.56 9.46 6.67
C PRO A 455 53.20 9.11 5.22
N SER A 456 53.04 7.83 4.91
CA SER A 456 52.63 7.36 3.57
C SER A 456 51.23 7.85 3.20
N LEU A 457 50.28 7.89 4.12
CA LEU A 457 48.94 8.39 3.91
C LEU A 457 48.93 9.93 3.73
N ARG A 458 49.78 10.67 4.43
CA ARG A 458 49.92 12.12 4.25
C ARG A 458 50.48 12.45 2.86
N THR A 459 51.45 11.66 2.37
CA THR A 459 51.99 11.77 1.02
C THR A 459 50.91 11.47 -0.03
N LYS A 460 50.25 10.33 0.12
CA LYS A 460 49.14 9.94 -0.79
C LYS A 460 48.04 10.98 -0.83
N LEU A 461 47.67 11.55 0.34
CA LEU A 461 46.71 12.62 0.45
C LEU A 461 47.13 13.87 -0.33
N HIS A 462 48.40 14.25 -0.21
CA HIS A 462 48.98 15.37 -0.94
C HIS A 462 48.93 15.14 -2.46
N GLU A 463 49.35 13.96 -2.93
CA GLU A 463 49.36 13.57 -4.33
C GLU A 463 47.93 13.53 -4.91
N LEU A 464 46.96 12.96 -4.19
CA LEU A 464 45.56 12.93 -4.60
C LEU A 464 44.99 14.36 -4.72
N ALA A 465 45.27 15.21 -3.72
CA ALA A 465 44.80 16.58 -3.76
C ALA A 465 45.43 17.34 -4.96
N GLN A 466 46.70 17.12 -5.26
CA GLN A 466 47.35 17.71 -6.45
C GLN A 466 46.71 17.18 -7.74
N LYS A 467 46.54 15.87 -7.86
CA LYS A 467 45.95 15.22 -9.03
C LYS A 467 44.55 15.74 -9.37
N HIS A 468 43.73 15.96 -8.33
CA HIS A 468 42.33 16.40 -8.48
C HIS A 468 42.15 17.92 -8.34
N GLY A 469 43.22 18.70 -8.19
CA GLY A 469 43.14 20.16 -8.05
C GLY A 469 42.46 20.61 -6.74
N ALA A 470 42.51 19.78 -5.70
CA ALA A 470 41.92 20.10 -4.38
C ALA A 470 42.95 20.75 -3.46
N TYR A 471 42.45 21.46 -2.47
CA TYR A 471 43.23 22.18 -1.46
C TYR A 471 42.95 21.60 -0.10
N ILE A 472 43.95 20.97 0.52
CA ILE A 472 43.86 20.52 1.91
C ILE A 472 44.65 21.48 2.78
N ILE A 473 44.04 21.90 3.88
CA ILE A 473 44.71 22.84 4.79
C ILE A 473 44.75 22.27 6.20
N THR A 474 45.93 22.30 6.78
CA THR A 474 46.17 21.82 8.18
C THR A 474 47.11 22.75 8.92
N ALA A 475 47.38 22.46 10.17
CA ALA A 475 48.29 23.26 10.99
C ALA A 475 49.37 22.40 11.64
N GLN A 476 50.58 22.95 11.77
CA GLN A 476 51.71 22.33 12.45
C GLN A 476 52.43 23.34 13.33
N ALA A 477 52.82 22.91 14.51
CA ALA A 477 53.68 23.77 15.39
C ALA A 477 55.12 23.74 14.90
N THR A 478 55.67 24.90 14.71
CA THR A 478 57.09 25.13 14.38
C THR A 478 57.57 26.38 15.12
N ASP A 479 58.84 26.65 15.06
CA ASP A 479 59.39 27.90 15.57
C ASP A 479 59.25 29.00 14.47
N GLY A 480 58.64 30.15 14.80
CA GLY A 480 58.53 31.27 13.89
C GLY A 480 57.15 31.91 13.77
N GLU A 481 57.00 32.77 12.78
CA GLU A 481 55.78 33.48 12.48
C GLU A 481 54.76 32.61 11.75
N LEU A 482 53.50 33.05 11.75
CA LEU A 482 52.39 32.36 11.06
C LEU A 482 52.58 32.47 9.56
N ARG A 483 52.71 31.31 8.90
CA ARG A 483 52.86 31.20 7.45
C ARG A 483 52.21 29.96 6.90
N GLY A 484 51.74 29.99 5.66
CA GLY A 484 51.28 28.80 4.91
C GLY A 484 52.42 28.25 4.05
N ARG A 485 52.66 26.93 4.14
CA ARG A 485 53.67 26.22 3.35
C ARG A 485 53.04 24.96 2.69
N LEU A 486 53.41 24.67 1.46
CA LEU A 486 53.05 23.44 0.82
C LEU A 486 53.75 22.27 1.57
N TYR A 487 53.02 21.19 1.84
CA TYR A 487 53.55 19.97 2.46
C TYR A 487 54.63 19.35 1.58
N GLU A 488 55.76 19.05 2.16
CA GLU A 488 56.87 18.30 1.52
C GLU A 488 56.91 16.90 2.09
N PRO A 489 56.70 15.84 1.27
CA PRO A 489 56.87 14.45 1.73
C PRO A 489 58.24 14.20 2.36
N GLU A 490 58.29 13.40 3.45
CA GLU A 490 59.49 13.14 4.20
C GLU A 490 60.63 12.50 3.35
N ALA A 491 60.28 11.76 2.30
CA ALA A 491 61.22 11.18 1.36
C ALA A 491 62.01 12.25 0.56
N LEU A 492 61.43 13.44 0.33
CA LEU A 492 62.08 14.56 -0.37
C LEU A 492 63.02 15.33 0.55
N LYS A 493 62.83 15.26 1.90
CA LYS A 493 63.73 15.89 2.88
C LYS A 493 65.05 15.13 3.04
N ALA A 494 65.01 13.82 2.88
CA ALA A 494 66.21 13.01 2.98
C ALA A 494 67.17 13.18 1.76
N THR A 495 66.63 13.42 0.56
CA THR A 495 67.38 13.67 -0.67
C THR A 495 67.90 15.11 -0.80
N ALA A 496 67.34 16.06 -0.09
CA ALA A 496 67.80 17.45 -0.06
C ALA A 496 68.85 17.74 1.05
N ALA A 497 69.14 16.74 1.91
CA ALA A 497 70.12 16.84 2.98
C ALA A 497 71.45 16.06 2.67
N GLU A 498 71.52 15.35 1.53
CA GLU A 498 72.73 14.83 0.91
C GLU A 498 73.21 15.79 -0.19
#